data_4deb3003ec1dd7af3e99141203c471e9
#
_entry.id   4deb3003ec1dd7af3e99141203c471e9
#
_cell.length_a   1.000
_cell.length_b   1.000
_cell.length_c   1.000
_cell.angle_alpha   90.00
_cell.angle_beta   90.00
_cell.angle_gamma   90.00
#
_symmetry.space_group_name_H-M   'P 1'
#
loop_
_entity.id
_entity.type
_entity.pdbx_description
1 polymer ?
#
loop_
_entity_poly.entity_id
_entity_poly.type
_entity_poly.pdbx_seq_one_letter_code
_entity_poly.pdbx_strand_id
1 'polypeptide(L)'
;ILGALHDAADRGVHVRILVDGMESWIDMEGNPYFYGLSSHENVEIKLYNKANPLKPWKTMGRMHDKYLIADGKIYILGGRNTYNYFLGDFPGHKNFDRDVLVVCDEPQKDNSVNQLWNYFETIWEQEDCRYFHNSKKLADRQSVKKAVLELQEGYQQYFEVNKEKICDKDYADETFETEKITLLSNPIHTQAKEPVVWYQLGELMKNAKERVKIHTPYIICNDMMYNTWEEI
;
A
#
# COMPACT_ATOMS: atom_id res chain seq x y z
N ILE A 1 -8.38 -3.25 -9.70
CA ILE A 1 -8.13 -2.29 -8.61
C ILE A 1 -8.53 -0.87 -9.03
N LEU A 2 -7.97 -0.29 -10.10
CA LEU A 2 -8.28 1.11 -10.50
C LEU A 2 -9.79 1.31 -10.71
N GLY A 3 -10.49 0.36 -11.33
CA GLY A 3 -11.94 0.42 -11.51
C GLY A 3 -12.71 0.38 -10.19
N ALA A 4 -12.27 -0.44 -9.22
CA ALA A 4 -12.87 -0.49 -7.89
C ALA A 4 -12.67 0.83 -7.10
N LEU A 5 -11.49 1.45 -7.23
CA LEU A 5 -11.23 2.76 -6.62
C LEU A 5 -12.05 3.87 -7.27
N HIS A 6 -12.24 3.80 -8.59
CA HIS A 6 -13.10 4.73 -9.33
C HIS A 6 -14.56 4.59 -8.89
N ASP A 7 -15.07 3.35 -8.80
CA ASP A 7 -16.43 3.07 -8.32
C ASP A 7 -16.63 3.56 -6.87
N ALA A 8 -15.66 3.36 -5.99
CA ALA A 8 -15.71 3.91 -4.63
C ALA A 8 -15.81 5.44 -4.65
N ALA A 9 -15.04 6.11 -5.49
CA ALA A 9 -15.08 7.55 -5.66
C ALA A 9 -16.43 8.05 -6.24
N ASP A 10 -17.01 7.33 -7.22
CA ASP A 10 -18.35 7.60 -7.76
C ASP A 10 -19.44 7.51 -6.68
N ARG A 11 -19.26 6.62 -5.68
CA ARG A 11 -20.17 6.52 -4.53
C ARG A 11 -19.93 7.60 -3.45
N GLY A 12 -18.99 8.54 -3.67
CA GLY A 12 -18.67 9.62 -2.75
C GLY A 12 -17.58 9.29 -1.72
N VAL A 13 -16.90 8.16 -1.85
CA VAL A 13 -15.77 7.82 -0.97
C VAL A 13 -14.56 8.68 -1.35
N HIS A 14 -13.95 9.34 -0.37
CA HIS A 14 -12.71 10.08 -0.57
C HIS A 14 -11.52 9.12 -0.62
N VAL A 15 -10.94 8.97 -1.79
CA VAL A 15 -9.84 8.02 -2.07
C VAL A 15 -8.51 8.77 -2.11
N ARG A 16 -7.57 8.37 -1.27
CA ARG A 16 -6.20 8.89 -1.29
C ARG A 16 -5.21 7.77 -1.60
N ILE A 17 -4.35 8.01 -2.58
CA ILE A 17 -3.39 7.03 -3.07
C ILE A 17 -1.99 7.62 -2.99
N LEU A 18 -1.10 6.93 -2.29
CA LEU A 18 0.32 7.28 -2.23
C LEU A 18 1.12 6.23 -2.98
N VAL A 19 1.90 6.67 -3.96
CA VAL A 19 2.68 5.80 -4.85
C VAL A 19 4.15 6.20 -4.83
N ASP A 20 5.04 5.22 -4.96
CA ASP A 20 6.47 5.49 -5.11
C ASP A 20 6.75 6.33 -6.38
N GLY A 21 7.53 7.37 -6.23
CA GLY A 21 7.73 8.35 -7.29
C GLY A 21 8.53 7.85 -8.50
N MET A 22 9.37 6.80 -8.34
CA MET A 22 10.08 6.18 -9.45
C MET A 22 9.15 5.24 -10.24
N GLU A 23 8.39 4.38 -9.55
CA GLU A 23 7.41 3.50 -10.18
C GLU A 23 6.34 4.30 -10.92
N SER A 24 5.89 5.42 -10.35
CA SER A 24 4.93 6.30 -11.00
C SER A 24 5.43 6.85 -12.33
N TRP A 25 6.72 7.14 -12.43
CA TRP A 25 7.31 7.60 -13.68
C TRP A 25 7.33 6.51 -14.76
N ILE A 26 7.50 5.26 -14.36
CA ILE A 26 7.55 4.12 -15.29
C ILE A 26 6.14 3.73 -15.75
N ASP A 27 5.19 3.62 -14.81
CA ASP A 27 3.90 2.96 -15.05
C ASP A 27 2.72 3.92 -15.19
N MET A 28 2.80 5.12 -14.61
CA MET A 28 1.65 6.03 -14.52
C MET A 28 1.76 7.23 -15.48
N GLU A 29 2.97 7.74 -15.74
CA GLU A 29 3.13 8.88 -16.65
C GLU A 29 2.74 8.50 -18.09
N GLY A 30 1.86 9.30 -18.68
CA GLY A 30 1.32 9.02 -20.02
C GLY A 30 0.17 8.00 -20.03
N ASN A 31 -0.14 7.35 -18.94
CA ASN A 31 -1.15 6.32 -18.86
C ASN A 31 -2.54 6.93 -18.60
N PRO A 32 -3.49 6.80 -19.56
CA PRO A 32 -4.81 7.45 -19.48
C PRO A 32 -5.69 6.93 -18.34
N TYR A 33 -5.50 5.70 -17.87
CA TYR A 33 -6.25 5.14 -16.75
C TYR A 33 -5.92 5.84 -15.43
N PHE A 34 -4.64 6.12 -15.18
CA PHE A 34 -4.23 6.87 -13.99
C PHE A 34 -4.63 8.35 -14.09
N TYR A 35 -4.59 8.94 -15.28
CA TYR A 35 -5.09 10.30 -15.49
C TYR A 35 -6.61 10.39 -15.29
N GLY A 36 -7.36 9.37 -15.69
CA GLY A 36 -8.80 9.27 -15.44
C GLY A 36 -9.09 9.23 -13.95
N LEU A 37 -8.46 8.31 -13.23
CA LEU A 37 -8.64 8.16 -11.79
C LEU A 37 -8.24 9.43 -11.03
N SER A 38 -7.07 10.01 -11.31
CA SER A 38 -6.58 11.20 -10.61
C SER A 38 -7.36 12.47 -10.92
N SER A 39 -8.16 12.48 -11.96
CA SER A 39 -9.00 13.61 -12.35
C SER A 39 -10.41 13.56 -11.73
N HIS A 40 -10.73 12.50 -11.02
CA HIS A 40 -12.00 12.38 -10.27
C HIS A 40 -11.96 13.29 -9.04
N GLU A 41 -13.08 13.99 -8.75
CA GLU A 41 -13.16 14.97 -7.66
C GLU A 41 -12.91 14.39 -6.26
N ASN A 42 -13.26 13.11 -6.06
CA ASN A 42 -13.07 12.40 -4.80
C ASN A 42 -11.75 11.60 -4.75
N VAL A 43 -10.82 11.83 -5.67
CA VAL A 43 -9.55 11.10 -5.72
C VAL A 43 -8.36 12.04 -5.64
N GLU A 44 -7.45 11.74 -4.75
CA GLU A 44 -6.15 12.39 -4.64
C GLU A 44 -5.03 11.37 -4.77
N ILE A 45 -4.08 11.61 -5.67
CA ILE A 45 -2.90 10.77 -5.82
C ILE A 45 -1.67 11.64 -5.53
N LYS A 46 -0.84 11.20 -4.58
CA LYS A 46 0.49 11.79 -4.34
C LYS A 46 1.60 10.79 -4.67
N LEU A 47 2.72 11.33 -5.12
CA LEU A 47 3.94 10.61 -5.45
C LEU A 47 4.97 10.86 -4.34
N TYR A 48 5.41 9.80 -3.69
CA TYR A 48 6.47 9.86 -2.70
C TYR A 48 7.83 9.99 -3.39
N ASN A 49 8.58 11.03 -3.07
CA ASN A 49 9.93 11.28 -3.57
C ASN A 49 10.03 11.17 -5.11
N LYS A 50 9.21 11.96 -5.80
CA LYS A 50 9.22 12.01 -7.27
C LYS A 50 10.64 12.24 -7.79
N ALA A 51 11.07 11.41 -8.76
CA ALA A 51 12.38 11.49 -9.36
C ALA A 51 12.72 12.92 -9.82
N ASN A 52 13.86 13.44 -9.38
CA ASN A 52 14.35 14.77 -9.73
C ASN A 52 15.75 14.66 -10.37
N PRO A 53 15.89 14.92 -11.67
CA PRO A 53 17.19 14.85 -12.37
C PRO A 53 18.27 15.76 -11.77
N LEU A 54 17.86 16.85 -11.10
CA LEU A 54 18.81 17.79 -10.45
C LEU A 54 19.27 17.28 -9.07
N LYS A 55 18.63 16.25 -8.52
CA LYS A 55 18.96 15.65 -7.23
C LYS A 55 18.96 14.12 -7.32
N PRO A 56 19.80 13.53 -8.18
CA PRO A 56 19.78 12.09 -8.47
C PRO A 56 20.06 11.22 -7.22
N TRP A 57 20.80 11.74 -6.24
CA TRP A 57 21.07 11.05 -4.97
C TRP A 57 19.83 10.81 -4.11
N LYS A 58 18.74 11.58 -4.31
CA LYS A 58 17.47 11.36 -3.59
C LYS A 58 16.68 10.17 -4.13
N THR A 59 16.96 9.68 -5.34
CA THR A 59 16.19 8.60 -5.99
C THR A 59 16.22 7.26 -5.22
N MET A 60 17.22 7.06 -4.36
CA MET A 60 17.33 5.86 -3.52
C MET A 60 16.35 5.84 -2.34
N GLY A 61 15.76 6.96 -1.99
CA GLY A 61 14.70 7.05 -0.97
C GLY A 61 13.38 6.54 -1.51
N ARG A 62 13.21 5.20 -1.56
CA ARG A 62 12.04 4.51 -2.11
C ARG A 62 11.01 4.21 -1.01
N MET A 63 9.72 4.22 -1.39
CA MET A 63 8.63 3.70 -0.58
C MET A 63 8.31 2.27 -1.02
N HIS A 64 8.22 1.35 -0.06
CA HIS A 64 7.95 -0.06 -0.36
C HIS A 64 6.75 -0.61 0.44
N ASP A 65 6.00 0.24 1.09
CA ASP A 65 4.83 -0.14 1.88
C ASP A 65 3.64 -0.54 0.98
N LYS A 66 2.89 -1.53 1.40
CA LYS A 66 1.69 -2.00 0.73
C LYS A 66 0.61 -2.24 1.76
N TYR A 67 -0.32 -1.31 1.83
CA TYR A 67 -1.49 -1.41 2.69
C TYR A 67 -2.68 -0.65 2.11
N LEU A 68 -3.84 -1.00 2.60
CA LEU A 68 -5.10 -0.29 2.36
C LEU A 68 -5.78 -0.09 3.69
N ILE A 69 -6.27 1.12 3.95
CA ILE A 69 -7.05 1.45 5.14
C ILE A 69 -8.44 1.89 4.67
N ALA A 70 -9.49 1.37 5.29
CA ALA A 70 -10.86 1.79 5.03
C ALA A 70 -11.53 2.30 6.31
N ASP A 71 -12.11 3.50 6.22
CA ASP A 71 -12.96 4.17 7.20
C ASP A 71 -12.36 4.30 8.61
N GLY A 72 -11.05 4.16 8.76
CA GLY A 72 -10.38 4.14 10.07
C GLY A 72 -10.76 2.96 10.95
N LYS A 73 -11.31 1.89 10.36
CA LYS A 73 -11.77 0.69 11.06
C LYS A 73 -11.06 -0.58 10.61
N ILE A 74 -10.67 -0.64 9.36
CA ILE A 74 -10.11 -1.86 8.74
C ILE A 74 -8.85 -1.49 7.99
N TYR A 75 -7.85 -2.37 8.07
CA TYR A 75 -6.73 -2.31 7.14
C TYR A 75 -6.27 -3.70 6.68
N ILE A 76 -5.69 -3.73 5.48
CA ILE A 76 -4.89 -4.85 4.98
C ILE A 76 -3.46 -4.36 4.85
N LEU A 77 -2.50 -5.10 5.41
CA LEU A 77 -1.07 -4.79 5.37
C LEU A 77 -0.29 -6.05 5.00
N GLY A 78 0.62 -5.95 4.05
CA GLY A 78 1.47 -7.08 3.66
C GLY A 78 2.59 -6.73 2.70
N GLY A 79 3.13 -7.73 2.03
CA GLY A 79 4.19 -7.58 1.03
C GLY A 79 3.69 -7.49 -0.42
N ARG A 80 2.40 -7.69 -0.65
CA ARG A 80 1.79 -7.88 -1.97
C ARG A 80 1.78 -6.60 -2.80
N ASN A 81 2.45 -6.63 -3.94
CA ASN A 81 2.35 -5.58 -4.95
C ASN A 81 1.05 -5.70 -5.77
N THR A 82 0.67 -4.63 -6.46
CA THR A 82 -0.54 -4.56 -7.28
C THR A 82 -0.34 -5.04 -8.73
N TYR A 83 0.56 -5.99 -8.94
CA TYR A 83 0.75 -6.64 -10.24
C TYR A 83 -0.09 -7.91 -10.36
N ASN A 84 -0.47 -8.27 -11.59
CA ASN A 84 -1.33 -9.41 -11.89
C ASN A 84 -0.81 -10.75 -11.34
N TYR A 85 0.50 -10.97 -11.32
CA TYR A 85 1.09 -12.19 -10.78
C TYR A 85 1.10 -12.28 -9.24
N PHE A 86 0.73 -11.20 -8.54
CA PHE A 86 0.41 -11.20 -7.12
C PHE A 86 -1.09 -11.31 -6.86
N LEU A 87 -1.92 -10.82 -7.80
CA LEU A 87 -3.36 -10.67 -7.63
C LEU A 87 -4.08 -11.51 -8.69
N GLY A 88 -5.05 -12.32 -8.24
CA GLY A 88 -5.96 -13.04 -9.11
C GLY A 88 -5.34 -14.23 -9.87
N ASP A 89 -6.05 -14.66 -10.90
CA ASP A 89 -5.75 -15.84 -11.71
C ASP A 89 -4.93 -15.49 -12.95
N PHE A 90 -3.74 -14.99 -12.74
CA PHE A 90 -2.82 -14.74 -13.83
C PHE A 90 -2.21 -16.07 -14.33
N PRO A 91 -2.31 -16.42 -15.62
CA PRO A 91 -1.68 -17.62 -16.16
C PRO A 91 -0.16 -17.43 -16.20
N GLY A 92 0.58 -18.39 -15.65
CA GLY A 92 2.04 -18.39 -15.63
C GLY A 92 2.61 -18.28 -14.21
N HIS A 93 3.70 -17.54 -14.07
CA HIS A 93 4.38 -17.37 -12.80
C HIS A 93 3.51 -16.59 -11.80
N LYS A 94 3.41 -17.14 -10.58
CA LYS A 94 2.69 -16.51 -9.46
C LYS A 94 3.61 -16.35 -8.27
N ASN A 95 3.57 -15.16 -7.65
CA ASN A 95 4.23 -14.94 -6.37
C ASN A 95 3.25 -15.23 -5.23
N PHE A 96 3.76 -15.91 -4.21
CA PHE A 96 3.03 -16.15 -2.98
C PHE A 96 3.38 -15.08 -1.96
N ASP A 97 2.36 -14.47 -1.40
CA ASP A 97 2.51 -13.48 -0.35
C ASP A 97 1.43 -13.67 0.72
N ARG A 98 1.63 -13.08 1.89
CA ARG A 98 0.66 -13.10 2.97
C ARG A 98 0.41 -11.69 3.45
N ASP A 99 -0.85 -11.38 3.60
CA ASP A 99 -1.31 -10.11 4.15
C ASP A 99 -2.06 -10.39 5.44
N VAL A 100 -2.05 -9.43 6.35
CA VAL A 100 -2.90 -9.44 7.53
C VAL A 100 -4.09 -8.52 7.32
N LEU A 101 -5.28 -9.02 7.64
CA LEU A 101 -6.49 -8.22 7.76
C LEU A 101 -6.71 -7.91 9.24
N VAL A 102 -6.83 -6.64 9.57
CA VAL A 102 -7.14 -6.17 10.92
C VAL A 102 -8.43 -5.39 10.89
N VAL A 103 -9.35 -5.77 11.76
CA VAL A 103 -10.64 -5.11 11.96
C VAL A 103 -10.67 -4.55 13.37
N CYS A 104 -11.13 -3.32 13.54
CA CYS A 104 -11.31 -2.67 14.82
C CYS A 104 -12.70 -2.03 14.88
N ASP A 105 -13.61 -2.66 15.61
CA ASP A 105 -14.98 -2.19 15.74
C ASP A 105 -15.11 -0.94 16.61
N GLU A 106 -14.21 -0.80 17.59
CA GLU A 106 -14.16 0.36 18.46
C GLU A 106 -12.84 1.11 18.29
N PRO A 107 -12.85 2.30 17.69
CA PRO A 107 -11.63 3.09 17.48
C PRO A 107 -11.11 3.62 18.82
N GLN A 108 -10.34 2.81 19.53
CA GLN A 108 -9.55 3.27 20.67
C GLN A 108 -8.35 4.09 20.19
N LYS A 109 -7.96 5.09 20.98
CA LYS A 109 -6.94 6.07 20.57
C LYS A 109 -5.58 5.46 20.18
N ASP A 110 -5.24 4.29 20.71
CA ASP A 110 -3.92 3.65 20.53
C ASP A 110 -3.97 2.31 19.78
N ASN A 111 -5.06 2.02 19.03
CA ASN A 111 -5.13 0.81 18.23
C ASN A 111 -4.24 0.89 16.98
N SER A 112 -3.92 -0.27 16.40
CA SER A 112 -3.04 -0.36 15.21
C SER A 112 -3.63 0.27 13.96
N VAL A 113 -4.96 0.40 13.85
CA VAL A 113 -5.62 1.09 12.74
C VAL A 113 -5.29 2.59 12.79
N ASN A 114 -5.42 3.20 13.97
CA ASN A 114 -5.05 4.61 14.17
C ASN A 114 -3.54 4.83 14.02
N GLN A 115 -2.70 3.88 14.46
CA GLN A 115 -1.26 3.96 14.25
C GLN A 115 -0.92 3.97 12.76
N LEU A 116 -1.54 3.09 11.96
CA LEU A 116 -1.32 3.02 10.52
C LEU A 116 -1.91 4.24 9.80
N TRP A 117 -3.07 4.74 10.24
CA TRP A 117 -3.64 5.98 9.72
C TRP A 117 -2.70 7.17 9.94
N ASN A 118 -2.22 7.35 11.16
CA ASN A 118 -1.27 8.43 11.48
C ASN A 118 0.06 8.28 10.72
N TYR A 119 0.51 7.05 10.52
CA TYR A 119 1.67 6.74 9.68
C TYR A 119 1.44 7.22 8.24
N PHE A 120 0.28 6.90 7.64
CA PHE A 120 -0.10 7.39 6.31
C PHE A 120 -0.12 8.92 6.25
N GLU A 121 -0.80 9.59 7.19
CA GLU A 121 -0.86 11.05 7.24
C GLU A 121 0.54 11.68 7.34
N THR A 122 1.40 11.11 8.16
CA THR A 122 2.78 11.59 8.32
C THR A 122 3.57 11.53 7.00
N ILE A 123 3.38 10.47 6.21
CA ILE A 123 4.03 10.39 4.90
C ILE A 123 3.36 11.34 3.90
N TRP A 124 2.02 11.37 3.91
CA TRP A 124 1.23 12.19 3.00
C TRP A 124 1.60 13.67 3.06
N GLU A 125 1.87 14.18 4.27
CA GLU A 125 2.23 15.59 4.51
C GLU A 125 3.72 15.91 4.32
N GLN A 126 4.56 14.94 3.99
CA GLN A 126 5.98 15.22 3.73
C GLN A 126 6.21 16.13 2.55
N GLU A 127 7.21 16.99 2.67
CA GLU A 127 7.64 17.91 1.61
C GLU A 127 8.11 17.18 0.33
N ASP A 128 8.57 15.95 0.44
CA ASP A 128 8.98 15.12 -0.68
C ASP A 128 7.80 14.49 -1.44
N CYS A 129 6.56 14.58 -0.91
CA CYS A 129 5.35 14.14 -1.58
C CYS A 129 4.78 15.24 -2.50
N ARG A 130 4.42 14.87 -3.71
CA ARG A 130 3.86 15.78 -4.73
C ARG A 130 2.62 15.19 -5.34
N TYR A 131 1.60 16.02 -5.58
CA TYR A 131 0.42 15.59 -6.32
C TYR A 131 0.78 15.08 -7.72
N PHE A 132 0.12 14.01 -8.10
CA PHE A 132 0.09 13.53 -9.48
C PHE A 132 -0.82 14.41 -10.33
N HIS A 133 -0.78 14.26 -11.64
CA HIS A 133 -1.56 15.07 -12.58
C HIS A 133 -3.08 14.91 -12.37
N ASN A 134 -3.77 16.00 -12.06
CA ASN A 134 -5.21 16.06 -11.86
C ASN A 134 -5.88 17.22 -12.61
N SER A 135 -5.30 17.68 -13.71
CA SER A 135 -5.83 18.85 -14.41
C SER A 135 -7.07 18.52 -15.25
N LYS A 136 -8.06 19.41 -15.25
CA LYS A 136 -9.25 19.31 -16.10
C LYS A 136 -8.90 19.12 -17.59
N LYS A 137 -7.82 19.73 -18.07
CA LYS A 137 -7.33 19.56 -19.44
C LYS A 137 -6.92 18.12 -19.75
N LEU A 138 -6.40 17.37 -18.78
CA LEU A 138 -6.09 15.94 -18.94
C LEU A 138 -7.38 15.11 -18.92
N ALA A 139 -8.28 15.39 -18.01
CA ALA A 139 -9.59 14.73 -17.92
C ALA A 139 -10.38 14.85 -19.24
N ASP A 140 -10.29 15.98 -19.90
CA ASP A 140 -11.02 16.24 -21.16
C ASP A 140 -10.44 15.53 -22.38
N ARG A 141 -9.27 14.92 -22.30
CA ARG A 141 -8.69 14.15 -23.40
C ARG A 141 -9.56 12.95 -23.75
N GLN A 142 -9.78 12.71 -25.04
CA GLN A 142 -10.60 11.60 -25.51
C GLN A 142 -10.07 10.23 -25.03
N SER A 143 -8.75 10.06 -24.99
CA SER A 143 -8.15 8.81 -24.49
C SER A 143 -8.39 8.60 -23.00
N VAL A 144 -8.46 9.66 -22.19
CA VAL A 144 -8.74 9.58 -20.75
C VAL A 144 -10.21 9.26 -20.52
N LYS A 145 -11.12 9.93 -21.24
CA LYS A 145 -12.57 9.63 -21.18
C LYS A 145 -12.87 8.17 -21.56
N LYS A 146 -12.20 7.67 -22.60
CA LYS A 146 -12.32 6.27 -22.99
C LYS A 146 -11.79 5.33 -21.90
N ALA A 147 -10.63 5.64 -21.30
CA ALA A 147 -10.05 4.82 -20.24
C ALA A 147 -10.96 4.77 -18.99
N VAL A 148 -11.63 5.88 -18.63
CA VAL A 148 -12.59 5.89 -17.52
C VAL A 148 -13.76 4.95 -17.80
N LEU A 149 -14.34 4.99 -19.01
CA LEU A 149 -15.41 4.07 -19.39
C LEU A 149 -14.96 2.60 -19.32
N GLU A 150 -13.76 2.31 -19.83
CA GLU A 150 -13.19 0.96 -19.76
C GLU A 150 -12.93 0.49 -18.30
N LEU A 151 -12.54 1.38 -17.39
CA LEU A 151 -12.42 1.07 -15.96
C LEU A 151 -13.79 0.73 -15.34
N GLN A 152 -14.79 1.53 -15.63
CA GLN A 152 -16.15 1.33 -15.12
C GLN A 152 -16.77 0.03 -15.65
N GLU A 153 -16.72 -0.19 -16.96
CA GLU A 153 -17.24 -1.41 -17.60
C GLU A 153 -16.50 -2.66 -17.12
N GLY A 154 -15.15 -2.60 -17.05
CA GLY A 154 -14.33 -3.72 -16.59
C GLY A 154 -14.57 -4.05 -15.12
N TYR A 155 -14.79 -3.04 -14.27
CA TYR A 155 -15.13 -3.28 -12.87
C TYR A 155 -16.53 -3.87 -12.71
N GLN A 156 -17.53 -3.37 -13.44
CA GLN A 156 -18.87 -3.92 -13.41
C GLN A 156 -18.91 -5.39 -13.82
N GLN A 157 -18.21 -5.75 -14.89
CA GLN A 157 -18.10 -7.15 -15.31
C GLN A 157 -17.42 -8.02 -14.24
N TYR A 158 -16.32 -7.53 -13.65
CA TYR A 158 -15.62 -8.22 -12.57
C TYR A 158 -16.51 -8.38 -11.32
N PHE A 159 -17.26 -7.34 -10.97
CA PHE A 159 -18.15 -7.34 -9.83
C PHE A 159 -19.27 -8.36 -9.99
N GLU A 160 -19.96 -8.40 -11.15
CA GLU A 160 -21.04 -9.35 -11.41
C GLU A 160 -20.56 -10.80 -11.30
N VAL A 161 -19.38 -11.11 -11.83
CA VAL A 161 -18.81 -12.48 -11.76
C VAL A 161 -18.39 -12.87 -10.35
N ASN A 162 -17.98 -11.90 -9.51
CA ASN A 162 -17.43 -12.15 -8.19
C ASN A 162 -18.31 -11.63 -7.04
N LYS A 163 -19.58 -11.32 -7.31
CA LYS A 163 -20.50 -10.68 -6.38
C LYS A 163 -20.59 -11.42 -5.03
N GLU A 164 -20.71 -12.72 -5.06
CA GLU A 164 -20.74 -13.58 -3.87
C GLU A 164 -19.51 -13.37 -2.99
N LYS A 165 -18.30 -13.33 -3.58
CA LYS A 165 -17.05 -13.11 -2.86
C LYS A 165 -16.86 -11.68 -2.35
N ILE A 166 -17.48 -10.69 -3.04
CA ILE A 166 -17.31 -9.27 -2.73
C ILE A 166 -18.35 -8.79 -1.72
N CYS A 167 -19.61 -9.22 -1.84
CA CYS A 167 -20.71 -8.71 -1.07
C CYS A 167 -21.22 -9.67 0.01
N ASP A 168 -21.23 -10.98 -0.29
CA ASP A 168 -21.92 -11.95 0.56
C ASP A 168 -20.97 -12.56 1.59
N LYS A 169 -19.68 -12.39 1.43
CA LYS A 169 -18.68 -12.88 2.37
C LYS A 169 -18.22 -11.76 3.30
N ASP A 170 -18.50 -11.90 4.59
CA ASP A 170 -17.88 -11.05 5.60
C ASP A 170 -16.53 -11.64 6.02
N TYR A 171 -15.46 -10.99 5.60
CA TYR A 171 -14.10 -11.41 5.95
C TYR A 171 -13.73 -11.11 7.40
N ALA A 172 -14.48 -10.24 8.08
CA ALA A 172 -14.29 -9.97 9.51
C ALA A 172 -14.63 -11.21 10.35
N ASP A 173 -15.61 -12.01 9.92
CA ASP A 173 -15.98 -13.27 10.59
C ASP A 173 -14.85 -14.32 10.59
N GLU A 174 -13.85 -14.17 9.74
CA GLU A 174 -12.68 -15.05 9.67
C GLU A 174 -11.50 -14.55 10.53
N THR A 175 -11.67 -13.45 11.26
CA THR A 175 -10.63 -12.89 12.14
C THR A 175 -10.67 -13.54 13.53
N PHE A 176 -9.56 -13.37 14.26
CA PHE A 176 -9.44 -13.83 15.65
C PHE A 176 -9.28 -12.61 16.55
N GLU A 177 -9.94 -12.62 17.69
CA GLU A 177 -9.74 -11.58 18.69
C GLU A 177 -8.29 -11.57 19.18
N THR A 178 -7.77 -10.36 19.40
CA THR A 178 -6.44 -10.16 19.96
C THR A 178 -6.43 -8.95 20.90
N GLU A 179 -5.70 -9.08 21.99
CA GLU A 179 -5.62 -8.03 22.99
C GLU A 179 -4.81 -6.81 22.51
N LYS A 180 -3.79 -7.04 21.67
CA LYS A 180 -2.90 -5.97 21.24
C LYS A 180 -2.22 -6.29 19.91
N ILE A 181 -2.28 -5.32 19.00
CA ILE A 181 -1.48 -5.25 17.79
C ILE A 181 -0.65 -3.96 17.84
N THR A 182 0.63 -4.04 17.55
CA THR A 182 1.53 -2.89 17.49
C THR A 182 2.12 -2.75 16.10
N LEU A 183 1.99 -1.58 15.49
CA LEU A 183 2.63 -1.26 14.22
C LEU A 183 4.11 -0.96 14.47
N LEU A 184 4.99 -1.60 13.72
CA LEU A 184 6.42 -1.34 13.70
C LEU A 184 6.79 -0.67 12.39
N SER A 185 7.52 0.44 12.45
CA SER A 185 8.02 1.13 11.27
C SER A 185 9.41 1.70 11.49
N ASN A 186 10.18 1.81 10.41
CA ASN A 186 11.39 2.61 10.41
C ASN A 186 11.05 4.10 10.30
N PRO A 187 11.96 5.01 10.68
CA PRO A 187 11.75 6.45 10.53
C PRO A 187 11.38 6.84 9.09
N ILE A 188 10.44 7.77 8.96
CA ILE A 188 9.90 8.20 7.66
C ILE A 188 10.70 9.39 7.15
N HIS A 189 11.56 9.18 6.20
CA HIS A 189 12.28 10.22 5.44
C HIS A 189 13.01 9.61 4.24
N THR A 190 13.48 10.45 3.32
CA THR A 190 14.16 10.04 2.08
C THR A 190 15.67 9.77 2.24
N GLN A 191 16.20 9.93 3.44
CA GLN A 191 17.61 9.68 3.75
C GLN A 191 17.84 8.26 4.27
N ALA A 192 19.10 7.92 4.59
CA ALA A 192 19.43 6.65 5.25
C ALA A 192 18.67 6.51 6.57
N LYS A 193 18.03 5.37 6.77
CA LYS A 193 17.12 5.11 7.89
C LYS A 193 17.84 4.30 8.98
N GLU A 194 17.59 4.68 10.23
CA GLU A 194 17.90 3.84 11.35
C GLU A 194 17.02 2.57 11.31
N PRO A 195 17.59 1.36 11.45
CA PRO A 195 16.84 0.11 11.33
C PRO A 195 16.09 -0.26 12.62
N VAL A 196 15.16 0.60 13.06
CA VAL A 196 14.40 0.43 14.30
C VAL A 196 13.64 -0.89 14.33
N VAL A 197 13.01 -1.27 13.19
CA VAL A 197 12.30 -2.55 13.07
C VAL A 197 13.25 -3.74 13.30
N TRP A 198 14.49 -3.65 12.80
CA TRP A 198 15.48 -4.69 13.03
C TRP A 198 15.82 -4.86 14.52
N TYR A 199 16.03 -3.78 15.26
CA TYR A 199 16.29 -3.86 16.71
C TYR A 199 15.16 -4.54 17.45
N GLN A 200 13.91 -4.20 17.12
CA GLN A 200 12.73 -4.81 17.73
C GLN A 200 12.58 -6.30 17.37
N LEU A 201 12.86 -6.68 16.12
CA LEU A 201 12.87 -8.08 15.71
C LEU A 201 13.99 -8.85 16.40
N GLY A 202 15.18 -8.25 16.54
CA GLY A 202 16.31 -8.82 17.30
C GLY A 202 15.93 -9.12 18.76
N GLU A 203 15.28 -8.17 19.43
CA GLU A 203 14.79 -8.37 20.80
C GLU A 203 13.74 -9.49 20.90
N LEU A 204 12.80 -9.56 19.95
CA LEU A 204 11.82 -10.64 19.90
C LEU A 204 12.49 -12.02 19.72
N MET A 205 13.49 -12.10 18.84
CA MET A 205 14.24 -13.34 18.62
C MET A 205 15.06 -13.75 19.83
N LYS A 206 15.80 -12.82 20.44
CA LYS A 206 16.60 -13.06 21.68
C LYS A 206 15.75 -13.52 22.86
N ASN A 207 14.52 -13.04 22.97
CA ASN A 207 13.59 -13.40 24.03
C ASN A 207 12.76 -14.66 23.76
N ALA A 208 12.87 -15.26 22.58
CA ALA A 208 12.16 -16.49 22.24
C ALA A 208 12.62 -17.65 23.17
N LYS A 209 11.67 -18.45 23.67
CA LYS A 209 11.95 -19.53 24.63
C LYS A 209 11.96 -20.92 24.00
N GLU A 210 11.31 -21.10 22.86
CA GLU A 210 11.19 -22.42 22.25
C GLU A 210 11.67 -22.45 20.80
N ARG A 211 11.21 -21.51 19.99
CA ARG A 211 11.54 -21.52 18.56
C ARG A 211 11.28 -20.19 17.88
N VAL A 212 12.07 -19.89 16.85
CA VAL A 212 11.83 -18.82 15.89
C VAL A 212 11.62 -19.45 14.52
N LYS A 213 10.63 -18.96 13.77
CA LYS A 213 10.39 -19.34 12.36
C LYS A 213 10.36 -18.07 11.52
N ILE A 214 11.21 -18.03 10.52
CA ILE A 214 11.31 -16.90 9.59
C ILE A 214 10.96 -17.37 8.20
N HIS A 215 10.12 -16.61 7.51
CA HIS A 215 9.79 -16.82 6.11
C HIS A 215 10.01 -15.50 5.35
N THR A 216 11.06 -15.45 4.58
CA THR A 216 11.43 -14.28 3.77
C THR A 216 12.07 -14.73 2.46
N PRO A 217 11.87 -14.01 1.35
CA PRO A 217 12.55 -14.33 0.08
C PRO A 217 14.04 -14.03 0.13
N TYR A 218 14.49 -13.16 1.04
CA TYR A 218 15.88 -12.72 1.12
C TYR A 218 16.35 -12.63 2.58
N ILE A 219 17.57 -13.06 2.83
CA ILE A 219 18.31 -12.78 4.05
C ILE A 219 19.56 -12.00 3.64
N ILE A 220 19.46 -10.67 3.65
CA ILE A 220 20.57 -9.76 3.33
C ILE A 220 20.87 -8.98 4.59
N CYS A 221 22.02 -9.26 5.19
CA CYS A 221 22.46 -8.67 6.45
C CYS A 221 23.72 -7.83 6.24
N ASN A 222 23.81 -6.71 6.94
CA ASN A 222 25.08 -6.04 7.22
C ASN A 222 25.76 -6.72 8.41
N ASP A 223 27.01 -6.33 8.70
CA ASP A 223 27.81 -6.96 9.77
C ASP A 223 27.11 -6.90 11.14
N MET A 224 26.45 -5.80 11.45
CA MET A 224 25.69 -5.65 12.70
C MET A 224 24.52 -6.64 12.79
N MET A 225 23.79 -6.80 11.70
CA MET A 225 22.68 -7.75 11.63
C MET A 225 23.18 -9.19 11.71
N TYR A 226 24.31 -9.48 11.05
CA TYR A 226 24.95 -10.79 11.11
C TYR A 226 25.37 -11.15 12.53
N ASN A 227 26.06 -10.23 13.23
CA ASN A 227 26.44 -10.43 14.62
C ASN A 227 25.23 -10.68 15.55
N THR A 228 24.11 -9.99 15.30
CA THR A 228 22.86 -10.26 16.04
C THR A 228 22.36 -11.69 15.82
N TRP A 229 22.48 -12.22 14.59
CA TRP A 229 22.13 -13.60 14.30
C TRP A 229 23.02 -14.63 15.01
N GLU A 230 24.31 -14.34 15.18
CA GLU A 230 25.24 -15.23 15.89
C GLU A 230 24.98 -15.26 17.41
N GLU A 231 24.35 -14.23 17.95
CA GLU A 231 23.99 -14.13 19.38
C GLU A 231 22.68 -14.84 19.74
N ILE A 232 21.85 -15.21 18.75
CA ILE A 232 20.54 -15.84 18.94
C ILE A 232 20.65 -17.35 18.81
#